data_279cae27cc8c00b84a1e5aefca51586d
#
_entry.id   279cae27cc8c00b84a1e5aefca51586d
#
_cell.length_a   1.000
_cell.length_b   1.000
_cell.length_c   1.000
_cell.angle_alpha   90.00
_cell.angle_beta   90.00
_cell.angle_gamma   90.00
#
_symmetry.space_group_name_H-M   'P 1'
#
loop_
_entity.id
_entity.type
_entity.pdbx_description
1 polymer ?
#
loop_
_entity_poly.entity_id
_entity_poly.type
_entity_poly.pdbx_seq_one_letter_code
_entity_poly.pdbx_strand_id
1 'polypeptide(L)'
;MDRDGVVETFLAYLRDHNLPVTQQRIDIAKVLLGSDRHLSVEDLAGELHQRGQKAGLATVYRTIELLVKCGLVVERDFDEGFKRFEPARDIPQHEHLLCTVCSRVTEFQDERLERMTTLVAETHGFVRQRHRLVIHGVCASCRSGGLVN
;
A
#
# COMPACT_ATOMS: atom_id res chain seq x y z
N MET A 1 -2.73 -0.98 -16.79
CA MET A 1 -1.54 -1.74 -17.21
C MET A 1 -1.78 -3.19 -16.86
N ASP A 2 -1.49 -4.08 -17.77
CA ASP A 2 -1.62 -5.51 -17.57
C ASP A 2 -0.69 -5.98 -16.45
N ARG A 3 -1.15 -6.90 -15.59
CA ARG A 3 -0.39 -7.40 -14.44
C ARG A 3 0.97 -7.99 -14.85
N ASP A 4 1.01 -8.71 -15.97
CA ASP A 4 2.23 -9.31 -16.49
C ASP A 4 3.21 -8.24 -16.98
N GLY A 5 2.73 -7.18 -17.59
CA GLY A 5 3.55 -6.05 -18.04
C GLY A 5 4.22 -5.29 -16.90
N VAL A 6 3.53 -5.17 -15.75
CA VAL A 6 4.10 -4.50 -14.57
C VAL A 6 5.22 -5.34 -13.94
N VAL A 7 5.04 -6.66 -13.87
CA VAL A 7 6.09 -7.57 -13.39
C VAL A 7 7.31 -7.50 -14.31
N GLU A 8 7.11 -7.52 -15.64
CA GLU A 8 8.22 -7.38 -16.60
C GLU A 8 8.99 -6.06 -16.44
N THR A 9 8.29 -4.97 -16.12
CA THR A 9 8.94 -3.69 -15.79
C THR A 9 9.88 -3.84 -14.59
N PHE A 10 9.47 -4.55 -13.56
CA PHE A 10 10.33 -4.84 -12.41
C PHE A 10 11.55 -5.70 -12.77
N LEU A 11 11.33 -6.74 -13.57
CA LEU A 11 12.44 -7.60 -14.01
C LEU A 11 13.44 -6.83 -14.85
N ALA A 12 12.98 -5.94 -15.72
CA ALA A 12 13.85 -5.06 -16.49
C ALA A 12 14.67 -4.13 -15.58
N TYR A 13 14.02 -3.56 -14.56
CA TYR A 13 14.72 -2.75 -13.55
C TYR A 13 15.85 -3.54 -12.86
N LEU A 14 15.57 -4.78 -12.45
CA LEU A 14 16.58 -5.64 -11.83
C LEU A 14 17.78 -5.87 -12.76
N ARG A 15 17.52 -6.19 -14.03
CA ARG A 15 18.57 -6.40 -15.04
C ARG A 15 19.40 -5.14 -15.28
N ASP A 16 18.76 -4.00 -15.40
CA ASP A 16 19.41 -2.72 -15.68
C ASP A 16 20.30 -2.27 -14.51
N HIS A 17 20.01 -2.71 -13.29
CA HIS A 17 20.78 -2.41 -12.09
C HIS A 17 21.71 -3.55 -11.67
N ASN A 18 21.91 -4.55 -12.52
CA ASN A 18 22.74 -5.73 -12.24
C ASN A 18 22.34 -6.47 -10.96
N LEU A 19 21.05 -6.50 -10.66
CA LEU A 19 20.49 -7.20 -9.51
C LEU A 19 19.99 -8.59 -9.93
N PRO A 20 20.16 -9.62 -9.07
CA PRO A 20 19.73 -10.97 -9.43
C PRO A 20 18.20 -11.04 -9.64
N VAL A 21 17.81 -11.67 -10.75
CA VAL A 21 16.44 -12.07 -11.00
C VAL A 21 16.26 -13.46 -10.40
N THR A 22 15.53 -13.55 -9.29
CA THR A 22 15.30 -14.82 -8.58
C THR A 22 13.80 -15.16 -8.62
N GLN A 23 13.48 -16.43 -8.49
CA GLN A 23 12.10 -16.87 -8.43
C GLN A 23 11.35 -16.25 -7.25
N GLN A 24 12.02 -16.11 -6.10
CA GLN A 24 11.43 -15.47 -4.92
C GLN A 24 11.05 -14.02 -5.20
N ARG A 25 11.89 -13.24 -5.86
CA ARG A 25 11.58 -11.86 -6.26
C ARG A 25 10.42 -11.79 -7.22
N ILE A 26 10.33 -12.70 -8.16
CA ILE A 26 9.22 -12.82 -9.11
C ILE A 26 7.93 -13.11 -8.35
N ASP A 27 7.93 -14.08 -7.47
CA ASP A 27 6.75 -14.49 -6.69
C ASP A 27 6.23 -13.35 -5.80
N ILE A 28 7.14 -12.67 -5.10
CA ILE A 28 6.82 -11.51 -4.26
C ILE A 28 6.20 -10.40 -5.11
N ALA A 29 6.82 -10.06 -6.24
CA ALA A 29 6.31 -9.03 -7.13
C ALA A 29 4.90 -9.37 -7.67
N LYS A 30 4.68 -10.61 -8.08
CA LYS A 30 3.36 -11.07 -8.58
C LYS A 30 2.28 -10.94 -7.53
N VAL A 31 2.54 -11.35 -6.29
CA VAL A 31 1.56 -11.26 -5.20
C VAL A 31 1.24 -9.80 -4.88
N LEU A 32 2.26 -8.99 -4.68
CA LEU A 32 2.07 -7.59 -4.28
C LEU A 32 1.45 -6.75 -5.40
N LEU A 33 1.98 -6.83 -6.62
CA LEU A 33 1.46 -6.06 -7.76
C LEU A 33 0.08 -6.53 -8.23
N GLY A 34 -0.28 -7.76 -7.91
CA GLY A 34 -1.61 -8.31 -8.20
C GLY A 34 -2.65 -8.08 -7.10
N SER A 35 -2.25 -7.50 -5.97
CA SER A 35 -3.15 -7.29 -4.84
C SER A 35 -3.97 -6.02 -4.97
N ASP A 36 -5.23 -6.10 -4.56
CA ASP A 36 -6.09 -4.94 -4.38
C ASP A 36 -6.10 -4.45 -2.93
N ARG A 37 -5.28 -5.06 -2.07
CA ARG A 37 -5.20 -4.79 -0.65
C ARG A 37 -3.92 -4.01 -0.31
N HIS A 38 -3.96 -3.33 0.82
CA HIS A 38 -2.80 -2.70 1.44
C HIS A 38 -2.13 -3.75 2.34
N LEU A 39 -1.06 -4.38 1.86
CA LEU A 39 -0.41 -5.50 2.54
C LEU A 39 0.76 -5.04 3.41
N SER A 40 0.83 -5.53 4.65
CA SER A 40 2.05 -5.47 5.46
C SER A 40 3.06 -6.51 4.96
N VAL A 41 4.30 -6.44 5.44
CA VAL A 41 5.31 -7.47 5.14
C VAL A 41 4.85 -8.86 5.59
N GLU A 42 4.26 -8.93 6.77
CA GLU A 42 3.74 -10.18 7.34
C GLU A 42 2.55 -10.72 6.53
N ASP A 43 1.66 -9.85 6.07
CA ASP A 43 0.54 -10.24 5.19
C ASP A 43 1.07 -10.85 3.90
N LEU A 44 2.06 -10.21 3.29
CA LEU A 44 2.66 -10.67 2.05
C LEU A 44 3.38 -12.02 2.24
N ALA A 45 4.15 -12.16 3.31
CA ALA A 45 4.79 -13.42 3.65
C ALA A 45 3.77 -14.53 3.88
N GLY A 46 2.66 -14.23 4.56
CA GLY A 46 1.55 -15.17 4.79
C GLY A 46 0.89 -15.62 3.49
N GLU A 47 0.63 -14.69 2.57
CA GLU A 47 0.06 -15.04 1.25
C GLU A 47 0.98 -15.92 0.42
N LEU A 48 2.29 -15.62 0.45
CA LEU A 48 3.29 -16.45 -0.22
C LEU A 48 3.30 -17.88 0.35
N HIS A 49 3.25 -17.99 1.67
CA HIS A 49 3.21 -19.30 2.35
C HIS A 49 1.96 -20.11 1.97
N GLN A 50 0.80 -19.47 1.92
CA GLN A 50 -0.46 -20.11 1.50
C GLN A 50 -0.40 -20.62 0.06
N ARG A 51 0.39 -19.99 -0.79
CA ARG A 51 0.59 -20.40 -2.20
C ARG A 51 1.69 -21.46 -2.35
N GLY A 52 2.27 -21.93 -1.24
CA GLY A 52 3.38 -22.87 -1.26
C GLY A 52 4.70 -22.26 -1.71
N GLN A 53 4.80 -20.94 -1.75
CA GLN A 53 5.99 -20.19 -2.14
C GLN A 53 6.75 -19.79 -0.88
N LYS A 54 8.05 -20.10 -0.84
CA LYS A 54 8.88 -19.83 0.34
C LYS A 54 9.75 -18.61 0.10
N ALA A 55 9.60 -17.61 0.95
CA ALA A 55 10.52 -16.48 1.01
C ALA A 55 10.68 -16.05 2.46
N GLY A 56 11.91 -15.90 2.91
CA GLY A 56 12.20 -15.36 4.24
C GLY A 56 11.84 -13.87 4.33
N LEU A 57 11.52 -13.38 5.52
CA LEU A 57 11.14 -11.97 5.73
C LEU A 57 12.18 -10.99 5.18
N ALA A 58 13.47 -11.28 5.34
CA ALA A 58 14.54 -10.43 4.81
C ALA A 58 14.48 -10.30 3.29
N THR A 59 14.17 -11.38 2.57
CA THR A 59 14.01 -11.37 1.11
C THR A 59 12.76 -10.59 0.71
N VAL A 60 11.66 -10.74 1.47
CA VAL A 60 10.43 -9.98 1.25
C VAL A 60 10.70 -8.48 1.42
N TYR A 61 11.34 -8.07 2.51
CA TYR A 61 11.72 -6.67 2.77
C TYR A 61 12.56 -6.09 1.64
N ARG A 62 13.65 -6.76 1.26
CA ARG A 62 14.55 -6.29 0.20
C ARG A 62 13.84 -6.16 -1.14
N THR A 63 12.96 -7.09 -1.46
CA THR A 63 12.19 -7.04 -2.71
C THR A 63 11.19 -5.88 -2.72
N ILE A 64 10.49 -5.67 -1.62
CA ILE A 64 9.57 -4.52 -1.46
C ILE A 64 10.33 -3.20 -1.62
N GLU A 65 11.51 -3.06 -0.99
CA GLU A 65 12.34 -1.86 -1.14
C GLU A 65 12.69 -1.58 -2.60
N LEU A 66 13.01 -2.60 -3.37
CA LEU A 66 13.30 -2.46 -4.80
C LEU A 66 12.05 -2.06 -5.60
N LEU A 67 10.89 -2.63 -5.26
CA LEU A 67 9.61 -2.26 -5.89
C LEU A 67 9.22 -0.81 -5.58
N VAL A 68 9.49 -0.34 -4.39
CA VAL A 68 9.27 1.07 -4.02
C VAL A 68 10.25 1.98 -4.77
N LYS A 69 11.54 1.62 -4.82
CA LYS A 69 12.56 2.39 -5.54
C LYS A 69 12.26 2.53 -7.02
N CYS A 70 11.77 1.49 -7.67
CA CYS A 70 11.41 1.56 -9.09
C CYS A 70 10.04 2.19 -9.36
N GLY A 71 9.33 2.64 -8.31
CA GLY A 71 8.07 3.36 -8.43
C GLY A 71 6.85 2.49 -8.71
N LEU A 72 6.95 1.17 -8.60
CA LEU A 72 5.85 0.24 -8.84
C LEU A 72 4.98 -0.03 -7.61
N VAL A 73 5.49 0.29 -6.43
CA VAL A 73 4.80 0.10 -5.15
C VAL A 73 4.90 1.38 -4.33
N VAL A 74 3.83 1.70 -3.64
CA VAL A 74 3.74 2.82 -2.70
C VAL A 74 3.72 2.29 -1.28
N GLU A 75 4.53 2.90 -0.42
CA GLU A 75 4.54 2.66 1.01
C GLU A 75 3.51 3.55 1.69
N ARG A 76 2.72 2.97 2.59
CA ARG A 76 1.73 3.69 3.41
C ARG A 76 1.99 3.48 4.89
N ASP A 77 1.93 4.55 5.64
CA ASP A 77 1.98 4.53 7.09
C ASP A 77 0.63 5.00 7.64
N PHE A 78 -0.09 4.09 8.31
CA PHE A 78 -1.41 4.35 8.90
C PHE A 78 -1.34 4.47 10.44
N ASP A 79 -0.16 4.76 10.98
CA ASP A 79 0.07 4.88 12.43
C ASP A 79 -0.29 3.60 13.22
N GLU A 80 -0.06 2.44 12.61
CA GLU A 80 -0.31 1.14 13.22
C GLU A 80 0.94 0.54 13.90
N GLY A 81 2.10 1.22 13.81
CA GLY A 81 3.39 0.70 14.22
C GLY A 81 4.10 -0.15 13.16
N PHE A 82 3.50 -0.34 12.00
CA PHE A 82 4.09 -1.01 10.83
C PHE A 82 3.57 -0.34 9.55
N LYS A 83 4.24 -0.63 8.44
CA LYS A 83 3.89 -0.05 7.13
C LYS A 83 3.11 -1.04 6.29
N ARG A 84 2.30 -0.51 5.39
CA ARG A 84 1.59 -1.27 4.36
C ARG A 84 2.05 -0.84 2.99
N PHE A 85 1.88 -1.73 2.03
CA PHE A 85 2.33 -1.55 0.66
C PHE A 85 1.20 -1.86 -0.31
N GLU A 86 1.13 -1.08 -1.36
CA GLU A 86 0.14 -1.24 -2.42
C GLU A 86 0.77 -0.96 -3.78
N PRO A 87 0.24 -1.55 -4.87
CA PRO A 87 0.69 -1.18 -6.20
C PRO A 87 0.50 0.32 -6.44
N ALA A 88 1.52 0.95 -7.04
CA ALA A 88 1.39 2.33 -7.50
C ALA A 88 0.37 2.35 -8.65
N ARG A 89 -0.61 3.20 -8.53
CA ARG A 89 -1.66 3.40 -9.54
C ARG A 89 -1.71 4.87 -9.91
N ASP A 90 -2.05 5.13 -11.15
CA ASP A 90 -2.30 6.49 -11.64
C ASP A 90 -3.70 6.93 -11.16
N ILE A 91 -3.88 6.91 -9.83
CA ILE A 91 -5.13 7.31 -9.20
C ILE A 91 -4.93 8.68 -8.57
N PRO A 92 -5.88 9.61 -8.70
CA PRO A 92 -5.85 10.87 -7.98
C PRO A 92 -5.66 10.63 -6.49
N GLN A 93 -5.07 11.59 -5.79
CA GLN A 93 -4.90 11.51 -4.34
C GLN A 93 -6.20 11.10 -3.67
N HIS A 94 -6.15 10.10 -2.83
CA HIS A 94 -7.29 9.59 -2.05
C HIS A 94 -6.93 9.49 -0.58
N GLU A 95 -7.94 9.47 0.24
CA GLU A 95 -7.85 9.39 1.69
C GLU A 95 -8.18 7.97 2.15
N HIS A 96 -7.88 7.67 3.39
CA HIS A 96 -8.06 6.33 3.93
C HIS A 96 -8.89 6.33 5.21
N LEU A 97 -9.75 5.32 5.33
CA LEU A 97 -10.43 4.93 6.57
C LEU A 97 -9.83 3.60 7.02
N LEU A 98 -9.35 3.54 8.25
CA LEU A 98 -8.79 2.32 8.83
C LEU A 98 -9.67 1.83 9.98
N CYS A 99 -10.16 0.60 9.87
CA CYS A 99 -10.85 -0.04 10.98
C CYS A 99 -9.85 -0.55 12.01
N THR A 100 -9.96 -0.07 13.25
CA THR A 100 -9.06 -0.47 14.34
C THR A 100 -9.33 -1.88 14.87
N VAL A 101 -10.44 -2.50 14.49
CA VAL A 101 -10.82 -3.85 14.91
C VAL A 101 -10.38 -4.90 13.88
N CYS A 102 -10.80 -4.77 12.62
CA CYS A 102 -10.52 -5.76 11.58
C CYS A 102 -9.39 -5.36 10.61
N SER A 103 -8.78 -4.19 10.80
CA SER A 103 -7.72 -3.63 9.96
C SER A 103 -8.10 -3.39 8.49
N ARG A 104 -9.40 -3.39 8.16
CA ARG A 104 -9.86 -3.04 6.82
C ARG A 104 -9.48 -1.60 6.49
N VAL A 105 -8.92 -1.42 5.31
CA VAL A 105 -8.65 -0.09 4.75
C VAL A 105 -9.65 0.19 3.65
N THR A 106 -10.30 1.34 3.71
CA THR A 106 -11.22 1.84 2.69
C THR A 106 -10.68 3.15 2.14
N GLU A 107 -10.55 3.24 0.84
CA GLU A 107 -10.14 4.46 0.15
C GLU A 107 -11.37 5.30 -0.15
N PHE A 108 -11.22 6.63 -0.07
CA PHE A 108 -12.28 7.55 -0.44
C PHE A 108 -11.71 8.87 -0.97
N GLN A 109 -12.54 9.59 -1.71
CA GLN A 109 -12.28 10.97 -2.12
C GLN A 109 -13.49 11.81 -1.73
N ASP A 110 -13.24 13.03 -1.26
CA ASP A 110 -14.30 13.95 -0.87
C ASP A 110 -13.87 15.39 -1.19
N GLU A 111 -14.60 16.01 -2.09
CA GLU A 111 -14.34 17.39 -2.52
C GLU A 111 -14.43 18.40 -1.35
N ARG A 112 -15.21 18.10 -0.33
CA ARG A 112 -15.30 18.94 0.88
C ARG A 112 -13.98 18.99 1.62
N LEU A 113 -13.29 17.83 1.72
CA LEU A 113 -11.96 17.75 2.33
C LEU A 113 -10.93 18.52 1.52
N GLU A 114 -10.98 18.38 0.20
CA GLU A 114 -10.09 19.13 -0.69
C GLU A 114 -10.24 20.64 -0.47
N ARG A 115 -11.46 21.14 -0.47
CA ARG A 115 -11.74 22.55 -0.21
C ARG A 115 -11.33 22.99 1.19
N MET A 116 -11.63 22.17 2.19
CA MET A 116 -11.31 22.48 3.59
C MET A 116 -9.80 22.55 3.82
N THR A 117 -9.05 21.59 3.33
CA THR A 117 -7.59 21.57 3.49
C THR A 117 -6.92 22.74 2.77
N THR A 118 -7.43 23.11 1.60
CA THR A 118 -6.97 24.31 0.89
C THR A 118 -7.25 25.58 1.69
N LEU A 119 -8.46 25.74 2.21
CA LEU A 119 -8.84 26.89 3.02
C LEU A 119 -8.01 27.02 4.29
N VAL A 120 -7.79 25.90 4.98
CA VAL A 120 -6.93 25.89 6.19
C VAL A 120 -5.51 26.33 5.86
N ALA A 121 -4.93 25.81 4.78
CA ALA A 121 -3.58 26.19 4.35
C ALA A 121 -3.50 27.70 4.05
N GLU A 122 -4.44 28.21 3.25
CA GLU A 122 -4.49 29.63 2.87
C GLU A 122 -4.69 30.55 4.08
N THR A 123 -5.54 30.16 5.02
CA THR A 123 -5.78 30.91 6.28
C THR A 123 -4.48 31.09 7.08
N HIS A 124 -3.55 30.13 6.98
CA HIS A 124 -2.26 30.17 7.66
C HIS A 124 -1.12 30.65 6.76
N GLY A 125 -1.40 31.17 5.57
CA GLY A 125 -0.42 31.70 4.66
C GLY A 125 0.35 30.64 3.84
N PHE A 126 -0.21 29.45 3.68
CA PHE A 126 0.41 28.37 2.91
C PHE A 126 -0.30 28.18 1.57
N VAL A 127 0.47 27.82 0.55
CA VAL A 127 -0.06 27.26 -0.69
C VAL A 127 -0.04 25.73 -0.55
N ARG A 128 -1.18 25.10 -0.53
CA ARG A 128 -1.28 23.65 -0.36
C ARG A 128 -0.74 22.92 -1.59
N GLN A 129 0.19 22.02 -1.37
CA GLN A 129 0.69 21.11 -2.42
C GLN A 129 0.05 19.74 -2.31
N ARG A 130 0.06 19.14 -1.12
CA ARG A 130 -0.52 17.83 -0.85
C ARG A 130 -0.89 17.73 0.63
N HIS A 131 -1.79 16.81 0.93
CA HIS A 131 -2.10 16.43 2.31
C HIS A 131 -2.24 14.91 2.40
N ARG A 132 -2.29 14.42 3.60
CA ARG A 132 -2.56 13.01 3.89
C ARG A 132 -3.51 12.97 5.07
N LEU A 133 -4.62 12.23 4.91
CA LEU A 133 -5.60 12.01 5.97
C LEU A 133 -5.87 10.53 6.13
N VAL A 134 -5.78 10.06 7.36
CA VAL A 134 -6.20 8.72 7.75
C VAL A 134 -7.20 8.87 8.90
N ILE A 135 -8.39 8.34 8.72
CA ILE A 135 -9.41 8.33 9.77
C ILE A 135 -9.43 6.94 10.39
N HIS A 136 -9.11 6.87 11.67
CA HIS A 136 -9.18 5.63 12.45
C HIS A 136 -10.57 5.52 13.08
N GLY A 137 -11.21 4.38 12.92
CA GLY A 137 -12.54 4.15 13.45
C GLY A 137 -12.91 2.68 13.45
N VAL A 138 -14.17 2.40 13.59
CA VAL A 138 -14.72 1.03 13.61
C VAL A 138 -15.73 0.89 12.48
N CYS A 139 -15.48 -0.04 11.55
CA CYS A 139 -16.35 -0.25 10.40
C CYS A 139 -17.74 -0.79 10.83
N ALA A 140 -18.72 -0.62 9.96
CA ALA A 140 -20.10 -1.04 10.23
C ALA A 140 -20.22 -2.51 10.62
N SER A 141 -19.47 -3.39 9.94
CA SER A 141 -19.47 -4.82 10.25
C SER A 141 -18.98 -5.12 11.66
N CYS A 142 -17.91 -4.46 12.11
CA CYS A 142 -17.37 -4.64 13.46
C CYS A 142 -18.27 -4.05 14.54
N ARG A 143 -18.91 -2.92 14.27
CA ARG A 143 -19.93 -2.35 15.19
C ARG A 143 -21.14 -3.27 15.36
N SER A 144 -21.65 -3.78 14.26
CA SER A 144 -22.82 -4.69 14.24
C SER A 144 -22.55 -6.00 14.95
N GLY A 145 -21.28 -6.46 14.96
CA GLY A 145 -20.86 -7.66 15.67
C GLY A 145 -20.75 -7.52 17.19
N GLY A 146 -21.06 -6.36 17.77
CA GLY A 146 -20.96 -6.11 19.21
C GLY A 146 -19.52 -6.08 19.75
N LEU A 147 -18.54 -5.90 18.89
CA LEU A 147 -17.10 -5.89 19.24
C LEU A 147 -16.63 -4.53 19.79
N VAL A 148 -17.50 -3.54 19.81
CA VAL A 148 -17.19 -2.19 20.29
C VAL A 148 -18.40 -1.63 21.07
N ASN A 149 -18.13 -1.22 22.29
CA ASN A 149 -19.07 -0.48 23.12
C ASN A 149 -18.92 1.02 22.88
#